data_9cfda84cf35d90a4a1dda33b2454f174
#
_entry.id   9cfda84cf35d90a4a1dda33b2454f174
#
_cell.length_a   1.000
_cell.length_b   1.000
_cell.length_c   1.000
_cell.angle_alpha   90.00
_cell.angle_beta   90.00
_cell.angle_gamma   90.00
#
_symmetry.space_group_name_H-M   'P 1'
#
loop_
_entity.id
_entity.type
_entity.pdbx_description
1 polymer ?
#
loop_
_entity_poly.entity_id
_entity_poly.type
_entity_poly.pdbx_seq_one_letter_code
_entity_poly.pdbx_strand_id
1 'polypeptide(L)'
;ESHLHAQSSDIAMGVDSSGNKDEGAGDQGIMFGYACNETDVLMPAPIHYSHKILRLMAEDRKSGKLKSIEPDSKSQITIEYKDGKPSNVKSVVISTQHSADVNQLQVRDLVKPYIEKSIPKELLNNLSEEEIYVNPTGNFVIGGPDGDSGLTGRKIIVDTYGGAAPHGGGAFSGKDPTKVDRSAAYASRYLAKNIVASKIADKCLIQLAYAI
;
A
#
# COMPACT_ATOMS: atom_id res chain seq x y z
N GLU A 1 18.06 17.21 -16.65
CA GLU A 1 19.34 16.67 -16.14
C GLU A 1 19.13 15.26 -15.62
N SER A 2 20.12 14.39 -15.78
CA SER A 2 20.14 13.04 -15.20
C SER A 2 21.32 12.94 -14.23
N HIS A 3 21.05 12.47 -13.02
CA HIS A 3 22.03 12.23 -11.98
C HIS A 3 22.25 10.74 -11.72
N LEU A 4 21.85 9.89 -12.68
CA LEU A 4 22.11 8.45 -12.60
C LEU A 4 23.59 8.18 -12.84
N HIS A 5 24.18 7.35 -11.98
CA HIS A 5 25.57 6.93 -12.06
C HIS A 5 25.72 5.45 -11.71
N ALA A 6 26.86 4.86 -12.06
CA ALA A 6 27.16 3.47 -11.73
C ALA A 6 27.24 3.26 -10.20
N GLN A 7 26.89 2.06 -9.75
CA GLN A 7 27.05 1.65 -8.36
C GLN A 7 28.53 1.73 -7.94
N SER A 8 28.79 2.06 -6.66
CA SER A 8 30.14 2.04 -6.08
C SER A 8 30.78 0.67 -6.24
N SER A 9 32.06 0.67 -6.59
CA SER A 9 32.86 -0.57 -6.69
C SER A 9 32.92 -1.34 -5.37
N ASP A 10 32.90 -0.66 -4.24
CA ASP A 10 32.92 -1.29 -2.92
C ASP A 10 31.61 -2.05 -2.63
N ILE A 11 30.49 -1.51 -3.05
CA ILE A 11 29.19 -2.19 -2.96
C ILE A 11 29.14 -3.35 -3.97
N ALA A 12 29.60 -3.15 -5.20
CA ALA A 12 29.63 -4.16 -6.23
C ALA A 12 30.43 -5.41 -5.84
N MET A 13 31.53 -5.25 -5.10
CA MET A 13 32.33 -6.39 -4.59
C MET A 13 31.52 -7.35 -3.68
N GLY A 14 30.52 -6.82 -2.95
CA GLY A 14 29.64 -7.62 -2.09
C GLY A 14 28.55 -8.37 -2.84
N VAL A 15 28.18 -7.89 -4.01
CA VAL A 15 26.97 -8.29 -4.74
C VAL A 15 27.29 -9.05 -6.03
N ASP A 16 28.25 -8.58 -6.82
CA ASP A 16 28.51 -9.13 -8.14
C ASP A 16 29.19 -10.51 -8.08
N SER A 17 28.80 -11.40 -8.99
CA SER A 17 29.50 -12.67 -9.18
C SER A 17 30.88 -12.43 -9.73
N SER A 18 31.90 -13.05 -9.10
CA SER A 18 33.26 -12.99 -9.59
C SER A 18 34.02 -14.34 -9.35
N GLY A 19 34.55 -14.94 -10.41
CA GLY A 19 35.23 -16.21 -10.28
C GLY A 19 34.34 -17.35 -9.78
N ASN A 20 34.64 -17.88 -8.59
CA ASN A 20 33.85 -18.96 -7.94
C ASN A 20 32.78 -18.44 -6.96
N LYS A 21 32.53 -17.13 -6.92
CA LYS A 21 31.52 -16.53 -6.04
C LYS A 21 30.23 -16.32 -6.81
N ASP A 22 29.13 -16.90 -6.31
CA ASP A 22 27.79 -16.62 -6.79
C ASP A 22 27.38 -15.18 -6.46
N GLU A 23 26.43 -14.66 -7.23
CA GLU A 23 25.80 -13.38 -6.92
C GLU A 23 25.18 -13.42 -5.51
N GLY A 24 25.47 -12.40 -4.70
CA GLY A 24 25.06 -12.34 -3.30
C GLY A 24 24.39 -11.03 -2.93
N ALA A 25 23.86 -11.00 -1.72
CA ALA A 25 23.16 -9.82 -1.20
C ALA A 25 24.10 -8.77 -0.61
N GLY A 26 25.14 -9.19 0.13
CA GLY A 26 26.14 -8.31 0.71
C GLY A 26 25.60 -7.23 1.65
N ASP A 27 24.45 -7.44 2.28
CA ASP A 27 23.76 -6.41 3.06
C ASP A 27 23.14 -6.99 4.33
N GLN A 28 23.02 -6.14 5.35
CA GLN A 28 22.33 -6.43 6.60
C GLN A 28 20.88 -5.97 6.49
N GLY A 29 19.99 -6.58 7.26
CA GLY A 29 18.62 -6.11 7.31
C GLY A 29 17.66 -7.08 7.97
N ILE A 30 16.47 -6.57 8.26
CA ILE A 30 15.32 -7.34 8.74
C ILE A 30 14.15 -7.06 7.80
N MET A 31 13.54 -8.11 7.28
CA MET A 31 12.41 -8.03 6.36
C MET A 31 11.25 -8.86 6.90
N PHE A 32 10.05 -8.41 6.63
CA PHE A 32 8.83 -9.06 7.10
C PHE A 32 7.91 -9.44 5.93
N GLY A 33 7.34 -10.64 6.02
CA GLY A 33 6.23 -11.08 5.19
C GLY A 33 5.01 -11.37 6.05
N TYR A 34 3.84 -10.94 5.63
CA TYR A 34 2.59 -11.18 6.33
C TYR A 34 1.49 -11.62 5.38
N ALA A 35 0.60 -12.48 5.85
CA ALA A 35 -0.64 -12.84 5.18
C ALA A 35 -1.71 -13.14 6.23
N CYS A 36 -2.97 -12.90 5.88
CA CYS A 36 -4.13 -13.26 6.69
C CYS A 36 -5.33 -13.57 5.78
N ASN A 37 -6.31 -14.32 6.29
CA ASN A 37 -7.49 -14.74 5.54
C ASN A 37 -8.65 -13.72 5.59
N GLU A 38 -8.36 -12.45 5.84
CA GLU A 38 -9.37 -11.40 5.94
C GLU A 38 -9.95 -10.98 4.58
N THR A 39 -9.19 -11.20 3.51
CA THR A 39 -9.58 -10.86 2.14
C THR A 39 -9.17 -11.97 1.17
N ASP A 40 -9.74 -11.98 -0.02
CA ASP A 40 -9.45 -12.94 -1.09
C ASP A 40 -7.99 -12.90 -1.58
N VAL A 41 -7.32 -11.76 -1.43
CA VAL A 41 -5.90 -11.59 -1.76
C VAL A 41 -4.96 -11.87 -0.59
N LEU A 42 -5.51 -12.34 0.55
CA LEU A 42 -4.80 -12.66 1.78
C LEU A 42 -4.03 -11.47 2.38
N MET A 43 -4.63 -10.29 2.30
CA MET A 43 -4.14 -9.03 2.87
C MET A 43 -5.05 -8.56 4.01
N PRO A 44 -4.53 -7.75 4.95
CA PRO A 44 -5.36 -7.10 5.95
C PRO A 44 -6.45 -6.24 5.34
N ALA A 45 -7.67 -6.35 5.85
CA ALA A 45 -8.85 -5.69 5.31
C ALA A 45 -8.71 -4.14 5.19
N PRO A 46 -8.18 -3.41 6.20
CA PRO A 46 -8.08 -1.95 6.11
C PRO A 46 -7.24 -1.48 4.93
N ILE A 47 -6.02 -1.99 4.77
CA ILE A 47 -5.13 -1.56 3.68
C ILE A 47 -5.64 -2.05 2.32
N HIS A 48 -6.19 -3.27 2.25
CA HIS A 48 -6.73 -3.81 1.01
C HIS A 48 -7.87 -2.96 0.46
N TYR A 49 -8.87 -2.64 1.28
CA TYR A 49 -10.01 -1.84 0.83
C TYR A 49 -9.64 -0.37 0.57
N SER A 50 -8.72 0.21 1.35
CA SER A 50 -8.17 1.53 1.05
C SER A 50 -7.54 1.58 -0.34
N HIS A 51 -6.69 0.63 -0.66
CA HIS A 51 -6.07 0.51 -2.00
C HIS A 51 -7.10 0.24 -3.10
N LYS A 52 -8.10 -0.60 -2.83
CA LYS A 52 -9.13 -0.95 -3.82
C LYS A 52 -9.97 0.26 -4.23
N ILE A 53 -10.34 1.13 -3.27
CA ILE A 53 -11.04 2.40 -3.56
C ILE A 53 -10.23 3.23 -4.55
N LEU A 54 -8.98 3.53 -4.24
CA LEU A 54 -8.13 4.39 -5.06
C LEU A 54 -7.81 3.76 -6.42
N ARG A 55 -7.65 2.44 -6.48
CA ARG A 55 -7.44 1.73 -7.75
C ARG A 55 -8.63 1.88 -8.68
N LEU A 56 -9.85 1.65 -8.20
CA LEU A 56 -11.06 1.80 -9.00
C LEU A 56 -11.27 3.25 -9.45
N MET A 57 -11.00 4.23 -8.57
CA MET A 57 -11.01 5.65 -8.94
C MET A 57 -9.99 5.95 -10.05
N ALA A 58 -8.78 5.43 -9.95
CA ALA A 58 -7.73 5.63 -10.94
C ALA A 58 -8.07 4.97 -12.29
N GLU A 59 -8.68 3.77 -12.28
CA GLU A 59 -9.14 3.08 -13.49
C GLU A 59 -10.22 3.91 -14.22
N ASP A 60 -11.22 4.39 -13.49
CA ASP A 60 -12.31 5.20 -14.09
C ASP A 60 -11.84 6.60 -14.48
N ARG A 61 -10.88 7.21 -13.78
CA ARG A 61 -10.23 8.46 -14.20
C ARG A 61 -9.47 8.27 -15.51
N LYS A 62 -8.65 7.23 -15.62
CA LYS A 62 -7.86 6.92 -16.83
C LYS A 62 -8.74 6.59 -18.05
N SER A 63 -9.90 5.98 -17.82
CA SER A 63 -10.88 5.69 -18.89
C SER A 63 -11.77 6.89 -19.25
N GLY A 64 -11.65 8.01 -18.55
CA GLY A 64 -12.45 9.22 -18.78
C GLY A 64 -13.85 9.18 -18.17
N LYS A 65 -14.21 8.18 -17.40
CA LYS A 65 -15.52 8.12 -16.70
C LYS A 65 -15.56 9.05 -15.50
N LEU A 66 -14.45 9.19 -14.79
CA LEU A 66 -14.32 10.05 -13.61
C LEU A 66 -13.47 11.28 -13.97
N LYS A 67 -14.11 12.32 -14.51
CA LYS A 67 -13.42 13.43 -15.17
C LYS A 67 -12.89 14.51 -14.24
N SER A 68 -13.54 14.76 -13.11
CA SER A 68 -13.20 15.87 -12.20
C SER A 68 -12.28 15.47 -11.06
N ILE A 69 -11.83 14.23 -11.02
CA ILE A 69 -10.89 13.73 -10.00
C ILE A 69 -9.51 13.59 -10.61
N GLU A 70 -8.51 14.14 -9.92
CA GLU A 70 -7.12 14.17 -10.32
C GLU A 70 -6.29 13.05 -9.64
N PRO A 71 -5.01 12.82 -10.04
CA PRO A 71 -4.24 11.65 -9.62
C PRO A 71 -3.88 11.58 -8.13
N ASP A 72 -3.67 12.73 -7.46
CA ASP A 72 -3.20 12.74 -6.07
C ASP A 72 -4.34 12.40 -5.12
N SER A 73 -4.28 11.21 -4.54
CA SER A 73 -5.35 10.70 -3.67
C SER A 73 -4.79 9.85 -2.53
N LYS A 74 -5.43 9.98 -1.38
CA LYS A 74 -5.16 9.18 -0.18
C LYS A 74 -6.46 8.61 0.34
N SER A 75 -6.44 7.39 0.89
CA SER A 75 -7.58 6.80 1.58
C SER A 75 -7.14 6.12 2.88
N GLN A 76 -8.04 6.15 3.84
CA GLN A 76 -7.88 5.47 5.13
C GLN A 76 -9.22 4.84 5.50
N ILE A 77 -9.18 3.61 6.02
CA ILE A 77 -10.36 2.91 6.53
C ILE A 77 -10.07 2.45 7.94
N THR A 78 -11.00 2.74 8.85
CA THR A 78 -10.99 2.23 10.22
C THR A 78 -11.98 1.08 10.33
N ILE A 79 -11.52 -0.10 10.72
CA ILE A 79 -12.34 -1.30 10.87
C ILE A 79 -12.34 -1.75 12.33
N GLU A 80 -13.52 -2.02 12.85
CA GLU A 80 -13.70 -2.71 14.12
C GLU A 80 -13.48 -4.21 13.93
N TYR A 81 -12.73 -4.82 14.85
CA TYR A 81 -12.52 -6.27 14.89
C TYR A 81 -13.25 -6.89 16.07
N LYS A 82 -13.94 -8.00 15.83
CA LYS A 82 -14.55 -8.85 16.86
C LYS A 82 -13.98 -10.26 16.73
N ASP A 83 -13.49 -10.80 17.80
CA ASP A 83 -12.87 -12.14 17.84
C ASP A 83 -11.77 -12.33 16.79
N GLY A 84 -10.98 -11.27 16.56
CA GLY A 84 -9.87 -11.26 15.60
C GLY A 84 -10.28 -11.18 14.12
N LYS A 85 -11.55 -10.93 13.81
CA LYS A 85 -12.08 -10.81 12.45
C LYS A 85 -12.64 -9.41 12.18
N PRO A 86 -12.51 -8.87 10.95
CA PRO A 86 -13.17 -7.64 10.54
C PRO A 86 -14.69 -7.74 10.76
N SER A 87 -15.27 -6.75 11.42
CA SER A 87 -16.69 -6.75 11.81
C SER A 87 -17.47 -5.59 11.19
N ASN A 88 -16.99 -4.37 11.37
CA ASN A 88 -17.65 -3.17 10.86
C ASN A 88 -16.65 -2.11 10.44
N VAL A 89 -16.91 -1.39 9.38
CA VAL A 89 -16.22 -0.14 9.07
C VAL A 89 -16.74 0.93 10.00
N LYS A 90 -15.84 1.65 10.67
CA LYS A 90 -16.14 2.75 11.59
C LYS A 90 -15.97 4.12 10.96
N SER A 91 -15.03 4.24 10.02
CA SER A 91 -14.86 5.46 9.26
C SER A 91 -14.11 5.21 7.96
N VAL A 92 -14.39 6.07 6.98
CA VAL A 92 -13.65 6.14 5.72
C VAL A 92 -13.21 7.59 5.52
N VAL A 93 -11.91 7.80 5.29
CA VAL A 93 -11.36 9.12 4.96
C VAL A 93 -10.75 9.04 3.57
N ILE A 94 -11.16 9.94 2.69
CA ILE A 94 -10.60 10.08 1.35
C ILE A 94 -10.20 11.53 1.15
N SER A 95 -8.93 11.75 0.83
CA SER A 95 -8.43 13.04 0.35
C SER A 95 -8.03 12.86 -1.09
N THR A 96 -8.67 13.59 -2.00
CA THR A 96 -8.43 13.45 -3.43
C THR A 96 -8.36 14.80 -4.11
N GLN A 97 -7.35 14.96 -4.95
CA GLN A 97 -7.21 16.12 -5.82
C GLN A 97 -8.37 16.16 -6.82
N HIS A 98 -8.87 17.35 -7.10
CA HIS A 98 -10.00 17.56 -8.01
C HIS A 98 -9.82 18.84 -8.82
N SER A 99 -10.52 18.94 -9.94
CA SER A 99 -10.57 20.15 -10.74
C SER A 99 -11.30 21.29 -10.02
N ALA A 100 -10.98 22.53 -10.37
CA ALA A 100 -11.52 23.72 -9.71
C ALA A 100 -13.02 23.97 -9.96
N ASP A 101 -13.63 23.25 -10.91
CA ASP A 101 -15.03 23.35 -11.30
C ASP A 101 -15.98 22.56 -10.39
N VAL A 102 -15.46 21.73 -9.48
CA VAL A 102 -16.26 20.97 -8.51
C VAL A 102 -15.96 21.39 -7.08
N ASN A 103 -17.01 21.42 -6.25
CA ASN A 103 -16.91 21.69 -4.82
C ASN A 103 -16.80 20.40 -4.01
N GLN A 104 -16.55 20.52 -2.70
CA GLN A 104 -16.37 19.39 -1.79
C GLN A 104 -17.55 18.41 -1.77
N LEU A 105 -18.81 18.90 -1.82
CA LEU A 105 -19.98 18.04 -1.83
C LEU A 105 -20.06 17.22 -3.12
N GLN A 106 -19.77 17.85 -4.27
CA GLN A 106 -19.72 17.16 -5.55
C GLN A 106 -18.59 16.11 -5.58
N VAL A 107 -17.42 16.43 -5.03
CA VAL A 107 -16.33 15.44 -4.88
C VAL A 107 -16.79 14.27 -4.02
N ARG A 108 -17.50 14.51 -2.91
CA ARG A 108 -18.06 13.45 -2.07
C ARG A 108 -19.00 12.53 -2.86
N ASP A 109 -19.91 13.11 -3.62
CA ASP A 109 -20.89 12.35 -4.42
C ASP A 109 -20.20 11.52 -5.51
N LEU A 110 -19.14 12.05 -6.12
CA LEU A 110 -18.32 11.32 -7.12
C LEU A 110 -17.57 10.14 -6.52
N VAL A 111 -17.11 10.27 -5.27
CA VAL A 111 -16.24 9.27 -4.62
C VAL A 111 -17.04 8.18 -3.90
N LYS A 112 -18.19 8.50 -3.32
CA LYS A 112 -19.00 7.58 -2.53
C LYS A 112 -19.29 6.23 -3.20
N PRO A 113 -19.62 6.14 -4.50
CA PRO A 113 -19.85 4.86 -5.17
C PRO A 113 -18.64 3.91 -5.17
N TYR A 114 -17.43 4.45 -5.07
CA TYR A 114 -16.20 3.65 -5.00
C TYR A 114 -16.00 3.00 -3.64
N ILE A 115 -16.46 3.63 -2.57
CA ILE A 115 -16.50 3.04 -1.22
C ILE A 115 -17.41 1.81 -1.25
N GLU A 116 -18.64 1.97 -1.74
CA GLU A 116 -19.64 0.91 -1.83
C GLU A 116 -19.23 -0.27 -2.73
N LYS A 117 -18.51 0.01 -3.84
CA LYS A 117 -17.98 -1.02 -4.74
C LYS A 117 -16.76 -1.75 -4.18
N SER A 118 -16.02 -1.13 -3.29
CA SER A 118 -14.75 -1.66 -2.79
C SER A 118 -14.92 -2.52 -1.56
N ILE A 119 -15.82 -2.15 -0.66
CA ILE A 119 -15.98 -2.76 0.66
C ILE A 119 -17.20 -3.69 0.64
N PRO A 120 -17.12 -4.90 1.19
CA PRO A 120 -18.26 -5.79 1.35
C PRO A 120 -19.40 -5.12 2.10
N LYS A 121 -20.63 -5.34 1.64
CA LYS A 121 -21.84 -4.69 2.22
C LYS A 121 -22.00 -5.01 3.70
N GLU A 122 -21.70 -6.21 4.11
CA GLU A 122 -21.76 -6.67 5.51
C GLU A 122 -20.86 -5.85 6.45
N LEU A 123 -19.77 -5.29 5.97
CA LEU A 123 -18.90 -4.41 6.76
C LEU A 123 -19.39 -2.96 6.77
N LEU A 124 -20.25 -2.58 5.83
CA LEU A 124 -20.80 -1.21 5.71
C LEU A 124 -22.13 -1.01 6.45
N ASN A 125 -22.77 -2.06 6.97
CA ASN A 125 -24.13 -2.01 7.52
C ASN A 125 -24.34 -0.95 8.61
N ASN A 126 -23.29 -0.62 9.36
CA ASN A 126 -23.37 0.35 10.46
C ASN A 126 -22.55 1.63 10.19
N LEU A 127 -22.08 1.84 8.96
CA LEU A 127 -21.37 3.06 8.59
C LEU A 127 -22.37 4.17 8.29
N SER A 128 -22.36 5.24 9.10
CA SER A 128 -23.17 6.41 8.86
C SER A 128 -22.55 7.36 7.83
N GLU A 129 -23.37 8.21 7.22
CA GLU A 129 -22.91 9.24 6.29
C GLU A 129 -21.92 10.22 6.94
N GLU A 130 -22.03 10.46 8.23
CA GLU A 130 -21.19 11.36 9.01
C GLU A 130 -19.77 10.78 9.24
N GLU A 131 -19.61 9.46 9.10
CA GLU A 131 -18.34 8.76 9.25
C GLU A 131 -17.56 8.62 7.92
N ILE A 132 -18.12 9.17 6.83
CA ILE A 132 -17.48 9.26 5.52
C ILE A 132 -16.93 10.67 5.32
N TYR A 133 -15.62 10.81 5.44
CA TYR A 133 -14.91 12.09 5.33
C TYR A 133 -14.26 12.18 3.95
N VAL A 134 -14.70 13.14 3.13
CA VAL A 134 -14.08 13.41 1.82
C VAL A 134 -13.56 14.83 1.83
N ASN A 135 -12.25 15.00 1.57
CA ASN A 135 -11.53 16.27 1.62
C ASN A 135 -11.88 17.09 2.90
N PRO A 136 -11.68 16.54 4.11
CA PRO A 136 -12.15 17.18 5.34
C PRO A 136 -11.48 18.53 5.61
N THR A 137 -10.36 18.82 4.99
CA THR A 137 -9.64 20.10 5.09
C THR A 137 -10.14 21.15 4.07
N GLY A 138 -11.07 20.78 3.18
CA GLY A 138 -11.61 21.66 2.14
C GLY A 138 -11.14 21.32 0.74
N ASN A 139 -10.93 22.34 -0.09
CA ASN A 139 -10.54 22.16 -1.48
C ASN A 139 -9.13 21.55 -1.63
N PHE A 140 -8.98 20.65 -2.59
CA PHE A 140 -7.70 20.04 -2.95
C PHE A 140 -7.49 20.11 -4.47
N VAL A 141 -7.20 21.31 -4.99
CA VAL A 141 -7.02 21.56 -6.42
C VAL A 141 -5.56 21.42 -6.82
N ILE A 142 -4.64 21.94 -5.99
CA ILE A 142 -3.20 21.81 -6.25
C ILE A 142 -2.69 20.54 -5.55
N GLY A 143 -2.13 19.61 -6.31
CA GLY A 143 -1.63 18.34 -5.82
C GLY A 143 -0.40 17.88 -6.61
N GLY A 144 0.06 16.65 -6.31
CA GLY A 144 1.28 16.12 -6.88
C GLY A 144 2.53 16.91 -6.46
N PRO A 145 3.62 16.91 -7.26
CA PRO A 145 4.87 17.58 -6.91
C PRO A 145 4.75 19.09 -6.67
N ASP A 146 3.77 19.75 -7.27
CA ASP A 146 3.52 21.19 -7.05
C ASP A 146 2.93 21.47 -5.67
N GLY A 147 2.18 20.52 -5.12
CA GLY A 147 1.63 20.63 -3.76
C GLY A 147 2.61 20.16 -2.70
N ASP A 148 3.17 18.97 -2.90
CA ASP A 148 4.14 18.36 -1.97
C ASP A 148 4.99 17.31 -2.70
N SER A 149 6.31 17.39 -2.57
CA SER A 149 7.23 16.45 -3.20
C SER A 149 7.35 15.16 -2.41
N GLY A 150 7.16 14.02 -3.09
CA GLY A 150 7.37 12.70 -2.52
C GLY A 150 8.83 12.23 -2.63
N LEU A 151 9.22 11.35 -1.70
CA LEU A 151 10.51 10.67 -1.72
C LEU A 151 10.34 9.17 -1.57
N THR A 152 11.22 8.39 -2.22
CA THR A 152 11.31 6.95 -2.02
C THR A 152 11.57 6.61 -0.54
N GLY A 153 10.88 5.58 -0.03
CA GLY A 153 11.04 5.14 1.36
C GLY A 153 10.21 5.90 2.39
N ARG A 154 9.38 6.86 1.97
CA ARG A 154 8.50 7.62 2.89
C ARG A 154 7.04 7.16 2.90
N LYS A 155 6.72 6.02 2.27
CA LYS A 155 5.40 5.37 2.26
C LYS A 155 5.49 3.85 2.44
N ILE A 156 6.53 3.38 3.11
CA ILE A 156 6.84 1.94 3.25
C ILE A 156 5.75 1.12 3.93
N ILE A 157 4.98 1.72 4.83
CA ILE A 157 3.84 1.06 5.50
C ILE A 157 2.64 0.94 4.55
N VAL A 158 2.42 1.94 3.69
CA VAL A 158 1.41 1.87 2.62
C VAL A 158 1.79 0.82 1.57
N ASP A 159 3.09 0.69 1.27
CA ASP A 159 3.62 -0.31 0.32
C ASP A 159 3.51 -1.75 0.84
N THR A 160 3.25 -1.94 2.12
CA THR A 160 3.23 -3.25 2.77
C THR A 160 1.88 -3.58 3.41
N TYR A 161 1.74 -3.53 4.74
CA TYR A 161 0.59 -4.13 5.43
C TYR A 161 -0.26 -3.13 6.21
N GLY A 162 -0.03 -1.81 6.06
CA GLY A 162 -0.84 -0.77 6.70
C GLY A 162 -0.78 -0.78 8.24
N GLY A 163 0.31 -1.26 8.81
CA GLY A 163 0.48 -1.36 10.27
C GLY A 163 0.01 -2.68 10.88
N ALA A 164 -0.55 -3.61 10.10
CA ALA A 164 -0.95 -4.95 10.59
C ALA A 164 0.25 -5.87 10.87
N ALA A 165 1.44 -5.55 10.36
CA ALA A 165 2.69 -6.25 10.60
C ALA A 165 3.85 -5.28 10.76
N PRO A 166 4.94 -5.67 11.42
CA PRO A 166 6.17 -4.89 11.48
C PRO A 166 6.76 -4.61 10.11
N HIS A 167 7.70 -3.64 10.04
CA HIS A 167 8.45 -3.30 8.85
C HIS A 167 9.94 -3.15 9.19
N GLY A 168 10.83 -3.62 8.31
CA GLY A 168 12.28 -3.53 8.51
C GLY A 168 12.89 -2.18 8.14
N GLY A 169 12.13 -1.30 7.46
CA GLY A 169 12.56 0.06 7.09
C GLY A 169 12.97 0.24 5.63
N GLY A 170 13.26 -0.83 4.90
CA GLY A 170 13.71 -0.76 3.50
C GLY A 170 12.59 -0.45 2.51
N ALA A 171 12.83 0.49 1.59
CA ALA A 171 11.96 0.75 0.45
C ALA A 171 12.15 -0.29 -0.66
N PHE A 172 11.15 -0.46 -1.54
CA PHE A 172 11.21 -1.39 -2.66
C PHE A 172 11.65 -0.70 -3.96
N SER A 173 11.17 0.51 -4.22
CA SER A 173 11.42 1.24 -5.46
C SER A 173 12.90 1.47 -5.73
N GLY A 174 13.32 1.31 -6.99
CA GLY A 174 14.68 1.56 -7.43
C GLY A 174 15.69 0.49 -7.06
N LYS A 175 15.27 -0.64 -6.50
CA LYS A 175 16.12 -1.75 -6.09
C LYS A 175 15.96 -2.95 -7.02
N ASP A 176 17.07 -3.54 -7.46
CA ASP A 176 17.13 -4.80 -8.18
C ASP A 176 17.04 -6.01 -7.21
N PRO A 177 16.95 -7.27 -7.71
CA PRO A 177 16.80 -8.46 -6.87
C PRO A 177 17.94 -8.74 -5.90
N THR A 178 19.13 -8.17 -6.09
CA THR A 178 20.26 -8.33 -5.16
C THR A 178 20.06 -7.57 -3.85
N LYS A 179 19.13 -6.63 -3.83
CA LYS A 179 18.81 -5.82 -2.64
C LYS A 179 17.80 -6.58 -1.78
N VAL A 180 18.24 -7.12 -0.65
CA VAL A 180 17.45 -7.98 0.25
C VAL A 180 16.25 -7.26 0.86
N ASP A 181 16.30 -5.95 1.04
CA ASP A 181 15.14 -5.14 1.45
C ASP A 181 13.90 -5.42 0.59
N ARG A 182 14.11 -5.66 -0.70
CA ARG A 182 13.04 -5.98 -1.64
C ARG A 182 12.86 -7.48 -1.84
N SER A 183 13.91 -8.20 -2.21
CA SER A 183 13.82 -9.63 -2.56
C SER A 183 13.40 -10.48 -1.36
N ALA A 184 13.96 -10.26 -0.18
CA ALA A 184 13.60 -11.00 1.01
C ALA A 184 12.22 -10.60 1.57
N ALA A 185 11.80 -9.34 1.42
CA ALA A 185 10.43 -8.93 1.74
C ALA A 185 9.42 -9.67 0.85
N TYR A 186 9.70 -9.80 -0.45
CA TYR A 186 8.84 -10.54 -1.37
C TYR A 186 8.84 -12.05 -1.10
N ALA A 187 10.01 -12.62 -0.81
CA ALA A 187 10.12 -14.04 -0.46
C ALA A 187 9.36 -14.37 0.83
N SER A 188 9.50 -13.54 1.87
CA SER A 188 8.77 -13.73 3.13
C SER A 188 7.25 -13.57 2.94
N ARG A 189 6.80 -12.62 2.11
CA ARG A 189 5.38 -12.51 1.74
C ARG A 189 4.91 -13.75 0.98
N TYR A 190 5.68 -14.25 0.02
CA TYR A 190 5.35 -15.46 -0.72
C TYR A 190 5.17 -16.66 0.22
N LEU A 191 6.08 -16.88 1.14
CA LEU A 191 5.99 -17.95 2.14
C LEU A 191 4.74 -17.79 3.03
N ALA A 192 4.55 -16.61 3.62
CA ALA A 192 3.40 -16.33 4.48
C ALA A 192 2.08 -16.55 3.74
N LYS A 193 1.99 -16.09 2.49
CA LYS A 193 0.81 -16.26 1.65
C LYS A 193 0.49 -17.73 1.36
N ASN A 194 1.50 -18.56 1.07
CA ASN A 194 1.30 -19.98 0.84
C ASN A 194 0.81 -20.71 2.10
N ILE A 195 1.34 -20.36 3.28
CA ILE A 195 0.89 -20.95 4.56
C ILE A 195 -0.59 -20.66 4.80
N VAL A 196 -1.03 -19.41 4.60
CA VAL A 196 -2.43 -19.03 4.79
C VAL A 196 -3.32 -19.62 3.69
N ALA A 197 -2.87 -19.62 2.43
CA ALA A 197 -3.60 -20.18 1.30
C ALA A 197 -3.83 -21.70 1.45
N SER A 198 -2.88 -22.42 2.03
CA SER A 198 -3.01 -23.85 2.34
C SER A 198 -3.89 -24.16 3.55
N LYS A 199 -4.43 -23.13 4.23
CA LYS A 199 -5.27 -23.23 5.43
C LYS A 199 -4.57 -23.85 6.65
N ILE A 200 -3.24 -23.84 6.70
CA ILE A 200 -2.46 -24.25 7.88
C ILE A 200 -2.66 -23.25 9.02
N ALA A 201 -2.80 -21.95 8.69
CA ALA A 201 -3.06 -20.90 9.65
C ALA A 201 -3.94 -19.80 9.04
N ASP A 202 -4.71 -19.10 9.89
CA ASP A 202 -5.53 -17.95 9.48
C ASP A 202 -4.69 -16.69 9.23
N LYS A 203 -3.52 -16.60 9.85
CA LYS A 203 -2.54 -15.54 9.65
C LYS A 203 -1.12 -16.06 9.84
N CYS A 204 -0.18 -15.49 9.12
CA CYS A 204 1.23 -15.85 9.20
C CYS A 204 2.10 -14.62 9.10
N LEU A 205 3.02 -14.45 10.05
CA LEU A 205 4.05 -13.41 10.04
C LEU A 205 5.42 -14.12 9.97
N ILE A 206 6.23 -13.74 9.00
CA ILE A 206 7.59 -14.25 8.80
C ILE A 206 8.56 -13.09 8.90
N GLN A 207 9.59 -13.25 9.71
CA GLN A 207 10.73 -12.35 9.75
C GLN A 207 11.95 -13.06 9.15
N LEU A 208 12.64 -12.40 8.23
CA LEU A 208 13.96 -12.79 7.75
C LEU A 208 14.97 -11.75 8.23
N ALA A 209 16.12 -12.23 8.72
CA ALA A 209 17.22 -11.39 9.14
C ALA A 209 18.48 -11.79 8.38
N TYR A 210 19.15 -10.81 7.81
CA TYR A 210 20.43 -10.97 7.11
C TYR A 210 21.53 -10.31 7.91
N ALA A 211 22.64 -11.03 8.06
CA ALA A 211 23.88 -10.47 8.59
C ALA A 211 24.81 -10.02 7.45
N ILE A 212 24.95 -10.86 6.45
CA ILE A 212 25.66 -10.63 5.19
C ILE A 212 25.11 -11.62 4.14
#